data_90b78b5c815d70aa69cb5630ae37048e
#
_entry.id   90b78b5c815d70aa69cb5630ae37048e
#
_cell.length_a   1.000
_cell.length_b   1.000
_cell.length_c   1.000
_cell.angle_alpha   90.00
_cell.angle_beta   90.00
_cell.angle_gamma   90.00
#
_symmetry.space_group_name_H-M   'P 1'
#
loop_
_entity.id
_entity.type
_entity.pdbx_description
1 polymer ?
#
loop_
_entity_poly.entity_id
_entity_poly.type
_entity_poly.pdbx_seq_one_letter_code
_entity_poly.pdbx_strand_id
1 'polypeptide(L)'
;MIRLRYISHFAAALASFAALALLCGCSTKKNTAMSRFYQSFTTRYNVYFNGSQHYIEQIKILEDEYADDYTSTLLVHPAEAFKNPKAPQPSTNFDRTIEKMQKAIQLHSIKKHPKKNSGKMRDPKYREYLKRDEYNPFLHILLRNKF
;
A
#
# COMPACT_ATOMS: atom_id res chain seq x y z
N MET A 1 4.06 -41.31 40.02
CA MET A 1 4.79 -40.12 39.49
C MET A 1 5.05 -40.16 37.97
N ILE A 2 5.27 -41.29 37.34
CA ILE A 2 5.59 -41.42 35.91
C ILE A 2 4.41 -40.98 34.99
N ARG A 3 3.17 -41.34 35.34
CA ARG A 3 1.98 -40.98 34.52
C ARG A 3 1.70 -39.46 34.43
N LEU A 4 1.97 -38.71 35.48
CA LEU A 4 1.76 -37.25 35.49
C LEU A 4 2.72 -36.54 34.51
N ARG A 5 3.97 -37.00 34.42
CA ARG A 5 4.97 -36.43 33.47
C ARG A 5 4.58 -36.67 32.00
N TYR A 6 4.05 -37.84 31.66
CA TYR A 6 3.57 -38.11 30.29
C TYR A 6 2.37 -37.24 29.92
N ILE A 7 1.45 -36.99 30.85
CA ILE A 7 0.29 -36.11 30.61
C ILE A 7 0.72 -34.68 30.38
N SER A 8 1.72 -34.17 31.14
CA SER A 8 2.22 -32.80 30.93
C SER A 8 2.94 -32.62 29.60
N HIS A 9 3.75 -33.60 29.16
CA HIS A 9 4.40 -33.56 27.83
C HIS A 9 3.41 -33.65 26.68
N PHE A 10 2.37 -34.49 26.84
CA PHE A 10 1.32 -34.59 25.85
C PHE A 10 0.50 -33.29 25.73
N ALA A 11 0.15 -32.66 26.83
CA ALA A 11 -0.52 -31.38 26.85
C ALA A 11 0.34 -30.25 26.23
N ALA A 12 1.64 -30.22 26.52
CA ALA A 12 2.57 -29.26 25.92
C ALA A 12 2.72 -29.47 24.39
N ALA A 13 2.79 -30.72 23.96
CA ALA A 13 2.84 -31.04 22.52
C ALA A 13 1.55 -30.64 21.80
N LEU A 14 0.38 -30.86 22.41
CA LEU A 14 -0.92 -30.46 21.84
C LEU A 14 -1.05 -28.94 21.78
N ALA A 15 -0.61 -28.22 22.82
CA ALA A 15 -0.61 -26.75 22.84
C ALA A 15 0.33 -26.17 21.76
N SER A 16 1.52 -26.76 21.60
CA SER A 16 2.48 -26.36 20.56
C SER A 16 1.93 -26.60 19.16
N PHE A 17 1.29 -27.73 18.90
CA PHE A 17 0.66 -28.03 17.62
C PHE A 17 -0.52 -27.10 17.32
N ALA A 18 -1.35 -26.78 18.31
CA ALA A 18 -2.43 -25.82 18.19
C ALA A 18 -1.90 -24.40 17.87
N ALA A 19 -0.81 -23.97 18.52
CA ALA A 19 -0.17 -22.70 18.25
C ALA A 19 0.39 -22.63 16.81
N LEU A 20 1.04 -23.70 16.33
CA LEU A 20 1.51 -23.79 14.93
C LEU A 20 0.35 -23.74 13.91
N ALA A 21 -0.76 -24.42 14.20
CA ALA A 21 -1.94 -24.44 13.32
C ALA A 21 -2.58 -23.05 13.18
N LEU A 22 -2.54 -22.22 14.23
CA LEU A 22 -3.03 -20.84 14.19
C LEU A 22 -2.16 -19.92 13.32
N LEU A 23 -0.88 -20.22 13.16
CA LEU A 23 0.03 -19.44 12.31
C LEU A 23 -0.12 -19.73 10.81
N CYS A 24 -0.65 -20.89 10.41
CA CYS A 24 -0.74 -21.31 9.01
C CYS A 24 -1.96 -20.78 8.23
N GLY A 25 -2.83 -19.96 8.80
CA GLY A 25 -4.22 -19.86 8.34
C GLY A 25 -4.65 -18.69 7.47
N CYS A 26 -3.91 -17.62 7.28
CA CYS A 26 -4.47 -16.41 6.65
C CYS A 26 -3.85 -16.05 5.31
N SER A 27 -4.47 -16.48 4.20
CA SER A 27 -4.20 -15.86 2.90
C SER A 27 -4.69 -14.41 2.90
N THR A 28 -3.75 -13.46 2.96
CA THR A 28 -4.02 -12.02 2.98
C THR A 28 -4.64 -11.48 1.69
N LYS A 29 -4.66 -12.27 0.63
CA LYS A 29 -5.27 -11.93 -0.68
C LYS A 29 -6.75 -12.30 -0.81
N LYS A 30 -7.34 -12.97 0.20
CA LYS A 30 -8.79 -13.21 0.23
C LYS A 30 -9.52 -11.89 0.51
N ASN A 31 -10.64 -11.64 -0.17
CA ASN A 31 -11.44 -10.45 0.08
C ASN A 31 -12.35 -10.63 1.32
N THR A 32 -11.75 -10.51 2.49
CA THR A 32 -12.43 -10.50 3.80
C THR A 32 -12.30 -9.12 4.44
N ALA A 33 -13.14 -8.80 5.42
CA ALA A 33 -13.04 -7.52 6.14
C ALA A 33 -11.66 -7.32 6.78
N MET A 34 -11.13 -8.36 7.43
CA MET A 34 -9.82 -8.32 8.06
C MET A 34 -8.69 -8.14 7.03
N SER A 35 -8.75 -8.85 5.91
CA SER A 35 -7.76 -8.71 4.84
C SER A 35 -7.78 -7.29 4.24
N ARG A 36 -8.96 -6.72 3.99
CA ARG A 36 -9.08 -5.33 3.50
C ARG A 36 -8.51 -4.33 4.49
N PHE A 37 -8.79 -4.51 5.78
CA PHE A 37 -8.23 -3.65 6.82
C PHE A 37 -6.70 -3.76 6.87
N TYR A 38 -6.16 -4.97 6.95
CA TYR A 38 -4.72 -5.20 7.02
C TYR A 38 -3.99 -4.64 5.78
N GLN A 39 -4.48 -4.94 4.58
CA GLN A 39 -3.87 -4.45 3.34
C GLN A 39 -3.96 -2.93 3.23
N SER A 40 -5.09 -2.32 3.59
CA SER A 40 -5.26 -0.87 3.59
C SER A 40 -4.33 -0.18 4.59
N PHE A 41 -4.25 -0.70 5.81
CA PHE A 41 -3.39 -0.18 6.85
C PHE A 41 -1.90 -0.25 6.47
N THR A 42 -1.44 -1.43 6.04
CA THR A 42 -0.04 -1.63 5.64
C THR A 42 0.32 -0.78 4.42
N THR A 43 -0.56 -0.68 3.43
CA THR A 43 -0.33 0.18 2.26
C THR A 43 -0.17 1.63 2.67
N ARG A 44 -1.08 2.15 3.50
CA ARG A 44 -1.09 3.56 3.90
C ARG A 44 0.11 3.93 4.76
N TYR A 45 0.34 3.18 5.84
CA TYR A 45 1.28 3.56 6.89
C TYR A 45 2.70 3.02 6.71
N ASN A 46 2.90 2.09 5.80
CA ASN A 46 4.23 1.58 5.50
C ASN A 46 4.66 1.97 4.07
N VAL A 47 4.06 1.34 3.07
CA VAL A 47 4.60 1.46 1.69
C VAL A 47 4.38 2.85 1.12
N TYR A 48 3.15 3.37 1.21
CA TYR A 48 2.81 4.70 0.70
C TYR A 48 3.52 5.80 1.50
N PHE A 49 3.53 5.72 2.82
CA PHE A 49 4.21 6.68 3.67
C PHE A 49 5.69 6.79 3.32
N ASN A 50 6.41 5.67 3.26
CA ASN A 50 7.83 5.67 2.90
C ASN A 50 8.10 6.16 1.47
N GLY A 51 7.20 5.86 0.54
CA GLY A 51 7.28 6.37 -0.83
C GLY A 51 7.03 7.87 -0.91
N SER A 52 6.06 8.39 -0.15
CA SER A 52 5.74 9.83 -0.11
C SER A 52 6.83 10.64 0.58
N GLN A 53 7.45 10.13 1.65
CA GLN A 53 8.60 10.78 2.28
C GLN A 53 9.76 10.94 1.30
N HIS A 54 10.12 9.86 0.61
CA HIS A 54 11.17 9.92 -0.40
C HIS A 54 10.83 10.89 -1.55
N TYR A 55 9.55 10.94 -1.98
CA TYR A 55 9.10 11.91 -2.97
C TYR A 55 9.30 13.36 -2.49
N ILE A 56 8.91 13.67 -1.24
CA ILE A 56 9.06 15.00 -0.65
C ILE A 56 10.54 15.37 -0.55
N GLU A 57 11.42 14.46 -0.15
CA GLU A 57 12.86 14.66 -0.11
C GLU A 57 13.41 15.01 -1.50
N GLN A 58 12.99 14.30 -2.55
CA GLN A 58 13.45 14.57 -3.91
C GLN A 58 12.93 15.90 -4.46
N ILE A 59 11.69 16.28 -4.14
CA ILE A 59 11.15 17.60 -4.49
C ILE A 59 11.94 18.71 -3.80
N LYS A 60 12.27 18.52 -2.53
CA LYS A 60 13.07 19.50 -1.79
C LYS A 60 14.47 19.68 -2.41
N ILE A 61 15.14 18.60 -2.80
CA ILE A 61 16.43 18.67 -3.51
C ILE A 61 16.26 19.46 -4.82
N LEU A 62 15.18 19.20 -5.58
CA LEU A 62 14.90 19.90 -6.82
C LEU A 62 14.68 21.41 -6.59
N GLU A 63 13.99 21.78 -5.51
CA GLU A 63 13.76 23.16 -5.13
C GLU A 63 15.07 23.84 -4.64
N ASP A 64 15.89 23.14 -3.85
CA ASP A 64 17.16 23.66 -3.32
C ASP A 64 18.22 23.85 -4.44
N GLU A 65 18.19 23.02 -5.50
CA GLU A 65 19.11 23.12 -6.64
C GLU A 65 18.68 24.17 -7.68
N TYR A 66 17.44 24.67 -7.60
CA TYR A 66 16.93 25.69 -8.50
C TYR A 66 17.32 27.10 -8.02
N ALA A 67 17.89 27.88 -8.90
CA ALA A 67 18.17 29.31 -8.68
C ALA A 67 17.29 30.14 -9.61
N ASP A 68 16.59 31.13 -9.05
CA ASP A 68 15.78 32.06 -9.83
C ASP A 68 16.64 32.94 -10.74
N ASP A 69 16.26 33.00 -12.01
CA ASP A 69 16.83 33.96 -12.97
C ASP A 69 15.95 35.22 -13.04
N TYR A 70 16.34 36.25 -12.32
CA TYR A 70 15.60 37.51 -12.24
C TYR A 70 15.72 38.37 -13.54
N THR A 71 16.49 37.92 -14.53
CA THR A 71 16.56 38.58 -15.86
C THR A 71 15.48 38.12 -16.81
N SER A 72 14.80 37.03 -16.49
CA SER A 72 13.71 36.42 -17.29
C SER A 72 12.41 36.34 -16.47
N THR A 73 11.32 35.88 -17.14
CA THR A 73 10.07 35.61 -16.44
C THR A 73 10.25 34.46 -15.45
N LEU A 74 9.96 34.73 -14.17
CA LEU A 74 10.06 33.72 -13.12
C LEU A 74 9.10 32.56 -13.38
N LEU A 75 9.58 31.34 -13.15
CA LEU A 75 8.79 30.13 -13.30
C LEU A 75 7.98 29.83 -12.02
N VAL A 76 6.75 29.33 -12.23
CA VAL A 76 5.87 28.96 -11.10
C VAL A 76 6.39 27.71 -10.37
N HIS A 77 7.02 26.81 -11.11
CA HIS A 77 7.56 25.57 -10.56
C HIS A 77 9.00 25.34 -11.02
N PRO A 78 9.95 25.06 -10.11
CA PRO A 78 11.34 24.74 -10.45
C PRO A 78 11.49 23.65 -11.49
N ALA A 79 10.61 22.64 -11.47
CA ALA A 79 10.60 21.54 -12.45
C ALA A 79 10.45 21.99 -13.92
N GLU A 80 9.90 23.19 -14.16
CA GLU A 80 9.77 23.72 -15.53
C GLU A 80 11.10 24.17 -16.10
N ALA A 81 12.03 24.65 -15.27
CA ALA A 81 13.38 25.00 -15.70
C ALA A 81 14.14 23.81 -16.29
N PHE A 82 13.93 22.61 -15.73
CA PHE A 82 14.61 21.39 -16.15
C PHE A 82 13.99 20.70 -17.37
N LYS A 83 12.91 21.24 -17.94
CA LYS A 83 12.39 20.80 -19.24
C LYS A 83 13.32 21.16 -20.40
N ASN A 84 14.17 22.17 -20.20
CA ASN A 84 15.17 22.52 -21.20
C ASN A 84 16.37 21.56 -21.10
N PRO A 85 16.67 20.76 -22.13
CA PRO A 85 17.76 19.78 -22.10
C PRO A 85 19.15 20.44 -22.01
N LYS A 86 19.27 21.74 -22.26
CA LYS A 86 20.53 22.52 -22.11
C LYS A 86 20.72 23.08 -20.70
N ALA A 87 19.68 23.06 -19.86
CA ALA A 87 19.81 23.48 -18.46
C ALA A 87 20.53 22.39 -17.64
N PRO A 88 21.25 22.76 -16.57
CA PRO A 88 21.76 21.80 -15.60
C PRO A 88 20.62 20.93 -15.10
N GLN A 89 20.76 19.60 -15.23
CA GLN A 89 19.73 18.68 -14.77
C GLN A 89 19.84 18.47 -13.25
N PRO A 90 18.72 18.38 -12.53
CA PRO A 90 18.74 18.17 -11.09
C PRO A 90 19.28 16.78 -10.73
N SER A 91 19.92 16.67 -9.57
CA SER A 91 20.43 15.40 -9.04
C SER A 91 19.33 14.48 -8.50
N THR A 92 18.07 14.85 -8.66
CA THR A 92 16.91 14.11 -8.14
C THR A 92 16.74 12.74 -8.79
N ASN A 93 16.40 11.73 -7.97
CA ASN A 93 16.07 10.38 -8.43
C ASN A 93 14.74 9.91 -7.83
N PHE A 94 13.72 9.80 -8.67
CA PHE A 94 12.39 9.33 -8.30
C PHE A 94 12.17 7.81 -8.43
N ASP A 95 13.16 7.04 -8.90
CA ASP A 95 13.02 5.61 -9.18
C ASP A 95 12.58 4.83 -7.93
N ARG A 96 13.17 5.17 -6.78
CA ARG A 96 12.80 4.55 -5.51
C ARG A 96 11.36 4.85 -5.10
N THR A 97 10.86 6.06 -5.38
CA THR A 97 9.45 6.42 -5.15
C THR A 97 8.53 5.59 -6.04
N ILE A 98 8.87 5.50 -7.33
CA ILE A 98 8.12 4.73 -8.33
C ILE A 98 8.08 3.25 -7.94
N GLU A 99 9.23 2.66 -7.59
CA GLU A 99 9.33 1.27 -7.12
C GLU A 99 8.43 1.01 -5.90
N LYS A 100 8.45 1.89 -4.89
CA LYS A 100 7.60 1.77 -3.70
C LYS A 100 6.12 1.84 -4.05
N MET A 101 5.70 2.75 -4.93
CA MET A 101 4.31 2.86 -5.36
C MET A 101 3.86 1.65 -6.19
N GLN A 102 4.70 1.15 -7.10
CA GLN A 102 4.44 -0.08 -7.84
C GLN A 102 4.30 -1.29 -6.89
N LYS A 103 5.20 -1.40 -5.93
CA LYS A 103 5.17 -2.45 -4.90
C LYS A 103 3.89 -2.38 -4.06
N ALA A 104 3.42 -1.17 -3.72
CA ALA A 104 2.14 -0.98 -3.04
C ALA A 104 0.97 -1.60 -3.83
N ILE A 105 0.91 -1.34 -5.13
CA ILE A 105 -0.13 -1.87 -6.00
C ILE A 105 0.00 -3.39 -6.15
N GLN A 106 1.21 -3.92 -6.40
CA GLN A 106 1.43 -5.35 -6.63
C GLN A 106 1.14 -6.22 -5.40
N LEU A 107 1.62 -5.80 -4.23
CA LEU A 107 1.55 -6.61 -3.01
C LEU A 107 0.23 -6.44 -2.26
N HIS A 108 -0.35 -5.25 -2.28
CA HIS A 108 -1.48 -4.90 -1.43
C HIS A 108 -2.81 -4.76 -2.18
N SER A 109 -2.84 -4.98 -3.49
CA SER A 109 -4.06 -5.01 -4.29
C SER A 109 -4.93 -6.23 -3.93
N ILE A 110 -6.24 -6.01 -3.81
CA ILE A 110 -7.23 -7.05 -3.59
C ILE A 110 -8.20 -7.04 -4.78
N LYS A 111 -7.90 -7.83 -5.81
CA LYS A 111 -8.71 -7.94 -7.03
C LYS A 111 -9.81 -9.01 -6.92
N LYS A 112 -9.71 -9.90 -5.92
CA LYS A 112 -10.67 -10.98 -5.75
C LYS A 112 -12.02 -10.45 -5.28
N HIS A 113 -13.11 -10.79 -6.01
CA HIS A 113 -14.46 -10.42 -5.62
C HIS A 113 -14.85 -10.97 -4.24
N PRO A 114 -15.59 -10.20 -3.42
CA PRO A 114 -16.10 -10.67 -2.15
C PRO A 114 -17.20 -11.72 -2.38
N LYS A 115 -17.46 -12.55 -1.36
CA LYS A 115 -18.61 -13.44 -1.39
C LYS A 115 -19.91 -12.62 -1.50
N LYS A 116 -20.75 -12.96 -2.49
CA LYS A 116 -22.04 -12.31 -2.67
C LYS A 116 -22.96 -12.59 -1.47
N ASN A 117 -23.60 -11.54 -0.97
CA ASN A 117 -24.62 -11.65 0.08
C ASN A 117 -25.98 -11.37 -0.54
N SER A 118 -26.83 -12.39 -0.62
CA SER A 118 -28.15 -12.31 -1.26
C SER A 118 -29.03 -11.25 -0.59
N GLY A 119 -28.99 -11.12 0.74
CA GLY A 119 -29.78 -10.13 1.48
C GLY A 119 -29.40 -8.68 1.16
N LYS A 120 -28.16 -8.43 0.71
CA LYS A 120 -27.66 -7.09 0.38
C LYS A 120 -27.76 -6.73 -1.11
N MET A 121 -28.20 -7.67 -1.95
CA MET A 121 -28.30 -7.43 -3.41
C MET A 121 -29.34 -6.36 -3.81
N ARG A 122 -30.29 -6.03 -2.93
CA ARG A 122 -31.26 -4.94 -3.16
C ARG A 122 -30.63 -3.55 -3.00
N ASP A 123 -29.54 -3.43 -2.23
CA ASP A 123 -28.84 -2.16 -2.01
C ASP A 123 -28.03 -1.75 -3.26
N PRO A 124 -28.33 -0.56 -3.86
CA PRO A 124 -27.59 -0.06 -5.01
C PRO A 124 -26.09 0.14 -4.71
N LYS A 125 -25.74 0.61 -3.51
CA LYS A 125 -24.37 0.81 -3.07
C LYS A 125 -23.58 -0.50 -3.00
N TYR A 126 -24.26 -1.57 -2.55
CA TYR A 126 -23.64 -2.89 -2.51
C TYR A 126 -23.39 -3.46 -3.92
N ARG A 127 -24.30 -3.23 -4.86
CA ARG A 127 -24.12 -3.62 -6.26
C ARG A 127 -22.96 -2.86 -6.93
N GLU A 128 -22.85 -1.56 -6.66
CA GLU A 128 -21.71 -0.75 -7.11
C GLU A 128 -20.39 -1.23 -6.50
N TYR A 129 -20.38 -1.53 -5.21
CA TYR A 129 -19.22 -2.10 -4.53
C TYR A 129 -18.76 -3.42 -5.19
N LEU A 130 -19.67 -4.27 -5.62
CA LEU A 130 -19.34 -5.54 -6.29
C LEU A 130 -18.73 -5.37 -7.70
N LYS A 131 -18.92 -4.20 -8.34
CA LYS A 131 -18.38 -3.88 -9.67
C LYS A 131 -16.96 -3.32 -9.64
N ARG A 132 -16.40 -3.10 -8.46
CA ARG A 132 -15.05 -2.52 -8.33
C ARG A 132 -13.97 -3.49 -8.80
N ASP A 133 -12.91 -2.93 -9.39
CA ASP A 133 -11.71 -3.67 -9.78
C ASP A 133 -10.69 -3.79 -8.65
N GLU A 134 -10.80 -2.92 -7.65
CA GLU A 134 -9.91 -2.88 -6.49
C GLU A 134 -10.72 -2.80 -5.18
N TYR A 135 -10.46 -3.73 -4.26
CA TYR A 135 -11.14 -3.84 -2.97
C TYR A 135 -10.28 -3.44 -1.77
N ASN A 136 -9.02 -3.11 -1.97
CA ASN A 136 -8.25 -2.42 -0.94
C ASN A 136 -8.78 -0.98 -0.81
N PRO A 137 -9.36 -0.57 0.33
CA PRO A 137 -10.01 0.73 0.46
C PRO A 137 -9.08 1.91 0.15
N PHE A 138 -7.83 1.83 0.58
CA PHE A 138 -6.85 2.88 0.37
C PHE A 138 -6.42 2.99 -1.10
N LEU A 139 -6.07 1.87 -1.74
CA LEU A 139 -5.70 1.86 -3.16
C LEU A 139 -6.88 2.27 -4.05
N HIS A 140 -8.10 1.87 -3.72
CA HIS A 140 -9.29 2.26 -4.48
C HIS A 140 -9.46 3.79 -4.51
N ILE A 141 -9.26 4.48 -3.36
CA ILE A 141 -9.34 5.94 -3.30
C ILE A 141 -8.19 6.58 -4.11
N LEU A 142 -6.97 6.08 -3.96
CA LEU A 142 -5.81 6.61 -4.69
C LEU A 142 -5.97 6.47 -6.21
N LEU A 143 -6.43 5.31 -6.68
CA LEU A 143 -6.60 5.05 -8.11
C LEU A 143 -7.78 5.81 -8.72
N ARG A 144 -8.83 6.06 -7.92
CA ARG A 144 -10.00 6.84 -8.36
C ARG A 144 -9.68 8.33 -8.52
N ASN A 145 -8.84 8.89 -7.66
CA ASN A 145 -8.52 10.32 -7.68
C ASN A 145 -7.47 10.71 -8.74
N LYS A 146 -7.08 9.78 -9.62
CA LYS A 146 -6.14 10.05 -10.73
C LYS A 146 -6.77 10.71 -11.96
N PHE A 147 -8.12 10.91 -11.94
CA PHE A 147 -8.85 11.51 -13.08
C PHE A 147 -9.77 12.63 -12.60
#